data_7d8dc41cc9b37e4129dff5e235d1271e
#
_entry.id   7d8dc41cc9b37e4129dff5e235d1271e
#
_cell.length_a   1.000
_cell.length_b   1.000
_cell.length_c   1.000
_cell.angle_alpha   90.00
_cell.angle_beta   90.00
_cell.angle_gamma   90.00
#
_symmetry.space_group_name_H-M   'P 1'
#
loop_
_entity.id
_entity.type
_entity.pdbx_description
1 polymer ?
#
loop_
_entity_poly.entity_id
_entity_poly.type
_entity_poly.pdbx_seq_one_letter_code
_entity_poly.pdbx_strand_id
1 'polypeptide(L)'
;MDSFALLLAATLSAGTVLAIASLGLLINEKAGIVNLGAEGMMLCAAIAGFAAVVHSGNSWLGFAAGMAAGAFLAAIFGVLVIWLNTNQYATGLALSLFGAGFSAFVGSGYVREKLPEQSHYPIPFLADIPFMGPALFRQHPMVYIAMALTVGLVWFLYRTRAGLVLRSVGESPESAHALGYPVRRIRLVAVVAGGALCGLAGAYVSVVYTPLWVEGMIAGKGWIALALTTFATWRPARVLLGAYLFGGVTMLQFHLQSLGVDVPPQFLTMLPYLSTIVVLVLISRNPLWIRINMPTSIGKPFYPDI
;
A
#
# COMPACT_ATOMS: atom_id res chain seq x y z
N MET A 1 26.97 0.24 16.78
CA MET A 1 26.06 -0.88 16.47
C MET A 1 24.59 -0.47 16.58
N ASP A 2 24.26 0.34 17.59
CA ASP A 2 22.86 0.76 17.84
C ASP A 2 22.25 1.63 16.72
N SER A 3 23.04 2.49 16.06
CA SER A 3 22.55 3.35 14.98
C SER A 3 22.11 2.56 13.75
N PHE A 4 22.77 1.44 13.43
CA PHE A 4 22.35 0.58 12.30
C PHE A 4 21.10 -0.25 12.65
N ALA A 5 20.96 -0.72 13.89
CA ALA A 5 19.74 -1.39 14.34
C ALA A 5 18.54 -0.45 14.30
N LEU A 6 18.71 0.81 14.71
CA LEU A 6 17.68 1.84 14.61
C LEU A 6 17.32 2.18 13.16
N LEU A 7 18.32 2.26 12.27
CA LEU A 7 18.07 2.45 10.83
C LEU A 7 17.25 1.30 10.25
N LEU A 8 17.57 0.06 10.62
CA LEU A 8 16.80 -1.11 10.17
C LEU A 8 15.38 -1.10 10.72
N ALA A 9 15.19 -0.74 11.99
CA ALA A 9 13.87 -0.58 12.59
C ALA A 9 13.03 0.48 11.86
N ALA A 10 13.62 1.65 11.59
CA ALA A 10 12.97 2.71 10.83
C ALA A 10 12.64 2.29 9.39
N THR A 11 13.54 1.52 8.76
CA THR A 11 13.32 0.91 7.43
C THR A 11 12.08 0.03 7.40
N LEU A 12 11.92 -0.84 8.41
CA LEU A 12 10.75 -1.71 8.52
C LEU A 12 9.47 -0.90 8.70
N SER A 13 9.50 0.11 9.57
CA SER A 13 8.33 0.98 9.80
C SER A 13 7.94 1.75 8.54
N ALA A 14 8.88 2.38 7.85
CA ALA A 14 8.64 3.14 6.62
C ALA A 14 8.18 2.24 5.47
N GLY A 15 8.82 1.07 5.29
CA GLY A 15 8.48 0.11 4.24
C GLY A 15 7.12 -0.55 4.46
N THR A 16 6.65 -0.68 5.70
CA THR A 16 5.34 -1.27 6.01
C THR A 16 4.17 -0.50 5.38
N VAL A 17 4.25 0.83 5.30
CA VAL A 17 3.25 1.66 4.59
C VAL A 17 3.11 1.19 3.15
N LEU A 18 4.25 1.12 2.45
CA LEU A 18 4.31 0.73 1.04
C LEU A 18 3.93 -0.74 0.85
N ALA A 19 4.35 -1.62 1.76
CA ALA A 19 4.03 -3.04 1.69
C ALA A 19 2.51 -3.25 1.72
N ILE A 20 1.80 -2.70 2.72
CA ILE A 20 0.35 -2.87 2.87
C ILE A 20 -0.39 -2.27 1.67
N ALA A 21 -0.07 -1.05 1.25
CA ALA A 21 -0.70 -0.39 0.11
C ALA A 21 -0.48 -1.18 -1.19
N SER A 22 0.77 -1.59 -1.46
CA SER A 22 1.09 -2.35 -2.67
C SER A 22 0.46 -3.74 -2.70
N LEU A 23 0.33 -4.42 -1.55
CA LEU A 23 -0.41 -5.69 -1.47
C LEU A 23 -1.88 -5.50 -1.81
N GLY A 24 -2.50 -4.39 -1.39
CA GLY A 24 -3.86 -4.02 -1.79
C GLY A 24 -3.99 -3.81 -3.29
N LEU A 25 -3.11 -3.01 -3.86
CA LEU A 25 -3.08 -2.75 -5.30
C LEU A 25 -2.78 -4.01 -6.12
N LEU A 26 -1.93 -4.90 -5.62
CA LEU A 26 -1.66 -6.18 -6.26
C LEU A 26 -2.93 -7.03 -6.40
N ILE A 27 -3.83 -7.04 -5.40
CA ILE A 27 -5.12 -7.73 -5.49
C ILE A 27 -5.97 -7.13 -6.60
N ASN A 28 -6.04 -5.79 -6.70
CA ASN A 28 -6.79 -5.09 -7.74
C ASN A 28 -6.26 -5.45 -9.14
N GLU A 29 -4.95 -5.36 -9.31
CA GLU A 29 -4.31 -5.63 -10.59
C GLU A 29 -4.40 -7.11 -10.99
N LYS A 30 -4.33 -8.04 -10.02
CA LYS A 30 -4.58 -9.48 -10.27
C LYS A 30 -6.01 -9.78 -10.72
N ALA A 31 -6.97 -8.90 -10.46
CA ALA A 31 -8.32 -8.95 -11.01
C ALA A 31 -8.47 -8.20 -12.34
N GLY A 32 -7.40 -7.60 -12.86
CA GLY A 32 -7.38 -6.83 -14.11
C GLY A 32 -7.76 -5.35 -13.95
N ILE A 33 -7.83 -4.82 -12.74
CA ILE A 33 -8.21 -3.42 -12.47
C ILE A 33 -7.01 -2.62 -12.00
N VAL A 34 -6.71 -1.51 -12.69
CA VAL A 34 -5.68 -0.54 -12.28
C VAL A 34 -6.34 0.56 -11.46
N ASN A 35 -5.86 0.76 -10.23
CA ASN A 35 -6.44 1.72 -9.29
C ASN A 35 -5.46 2.86 -8.98
N LEU A 36 -5.51 3.93 -9.79
CA LEU A 36 -4.74 5.14 -9.52
C LEU A 36 -5.30 5.99 -8.37
N GLY A 37 -6.49 5.64 -7.87
CA GLY A 37 -7.11 6.31 -6.72
C GLY A 37 -6.49 5.99 -5.36
N ALA A 38 -5.47 5.13 -5.32
CA ALA A 38 -4.83 4.67 -4.09
C ALA A 38 -4.34 5.83 -3.20
N GLU A 39 -3.72 6.86 -3.79
CA GLU A 39 -3.26 8.04 -3.05
C GLU A 39 -4.41 8.74 -2.32
N GLY A 40 -5.54 8.97 -3.03
CA GLY A 40 -6.73 9.58 -2.44
C GLY A 40 -7.39 8.71 -1.38
N MET A 41 -7.43 7.38 -1.60
CA MET A 41 -7.95 6.43 -0.62
C MET A 41 -7.10 6.44 0.66
N MET A 42 -5.77 6.48 0.53
CA MET A 42 -4.84 6.57 1.66
C MET A 42 -5.00 7.89 2.41
N LEU A 43 -5.16 9.03 1.72
CA LEU A 43 -5.36 10.35 2.33
C LEU A 43 -6.67 10.42 3.12
N CYS A 44 -7.79 9.99 2.53
CA CYS A 44 -9.08 9.93 3.24
C CYS A 44 -9.03 8.97 4.43
N ALA A 45 -8.37 7.83 4.27
CA ALA A 45 -8.21 6.86 5.34
C ALA A 45 -7.29 7.35 6.46
N ALA A 46 -6.25 8.13 6.13
CA ALA A 46 -5.36 8.74 7.10
C ALA A 46 -6.14 9.70 8.02
N ILE A 47 -6.98 10.58 7.46
CA ILE A 47 -7.78 11.48 8.29
C ILE A 47 -8.90 10.74 9.04
N ALA A 48 -9.55 9.76 8.41
CA ALA A 48 -10.59 8.97 9.07
C ALA A 48 -10.03 8.17 10.26
N GLY A 49 -8.86 7.53 10.07
CA GLY A 49 -8.17 6.81 11.13
C GLY A 49 -7.70 7.73 12.26
N PHE A 50 -7.09 8.87 11.89
CA PHE A 50 -6.64 9.87 12.87
C PHE A 50 -7.79 10.39 13.72
N ALA A 51 -8.87 10.85 13.08
CA ALA A 51 -10.06 11.36 13.76
C ALA A 51 -10.68 10.29 14.69
N ALA A 52 -10.77 9.04 14.24
CA ALA A 52 -11.29 7.96 15.06
C ALA A 52 -10.44 7.73 16.32
N VAL A 53 -9.11 7.84 16.23
CA VAL A 53 -8.22 7.71 17.40
C VAL A 53 -8.36 8.92 18.32
N VAL A 54 -8.42 10.15 17.80
CA VAL A 54 -8.60 11.37 18.60
C VAL A 54 -9.86 11.27 19.46
N HIS A 55 -10.96 10.75 18.90
CA HIS A 55 -12.24 10.66 19.62
C HIS A 55 -12.38 9.42 20.51
N SER A 56 -11.74 8.32 20.17
CA SER A 56 -11.90 7.04 20.88
C SER A 56 -10.72 6.67 21.80
N GLY A 57 -9.55 7.27 21.60
CA GLY A 57 -8.31 6.86 22.27
C GLY A 57 -7.79 5.47 21.85
N ASN A 58 -8.40 4.82 20.85
CA ASN A 58 -8.09 3.45 20.48
C ASN A 58 -7.56 3.36 19.04
N SER A 59 -6.29 2.99 18.90
CA SER A 59 -5.61 2.87 17.59
C SER A 59 -6.23 1.80 16.69
N TRP A 60 -6.77 0.71 17.26
CA TRP A 60 -7.40 -0.35 16.47
C TRP A 60 -8.70 0.12 15.81
N LEU A 61 -9.46 0.98 16.50
CA LEU A 61 -10.62 1.66 15.89
C LEU A 61 -10.18 2.62 14.79
N GLY A 62 -9.04 3.30 14.95
CA GLY A 62 -8.45 4.11 13.90
C GLY A 62 -8.10 3.29 12.65
N PHE A 63 -7.49 2.13 12.81
CA PHE A 63 -7.20 1.24 11.67
C PHE A 63 -8.48 0.72 11.01
N ALA A 64 -9.48 0.34 11.80
CA ALA A 64 -10.78 -0.10 11.27
C ALA A 64 -11.49 1.03 10.51
N ALA A 65 -11.49 2.25 11.03
CA ALA A 65 -12.06 3.42 10.35
C ALA A 65 -11.32 3.74 9.05
N GLY A 66 -9.98 3.66 9.04
CA GLY A 66 -9.18 3.84 7.84
C GLY A 66 -9.45 2.76 6.78
N MET A 67 -9.52 1.50 7.18
CA MET A 67 -9.90 0.40 6.30
C MET A 67 -11.30 0.61 5.70
N ALA A 68 -12.26 1.02 6.51
CA ALA A 68 -13.63 1.30 6.06
C ALA A 68 -13.69 2.47 5.08
N ALA A 69 -12.97 3.56 5.34
CA ALA A 69 -12.90 4.70 4.45
C ALA A 69 -12.24 4.34 3.10
N GLY A 70 -11.13 3.60 3.12
CA GLY A 70 -10.48 3.11 1.92
C GLY A 70 -11.36 2.14 1.11
N ALA A 71 -12.04 1.21 1.78
CA ALA A 71 -12.99 0.28 1.17
C ALA A 71 -14.19 1.00 0.54
N PHE A 72 -14.73 2.01 1.22
CA PHE A 72 -15.85 2.82 0.73
C PHE A 72 -15.50 3.56 -0.56
N LEU A 73 -14.36 4.25 -0.59
CA LEU A 73 -13.90 4.94 -1.80
C LEU A 73 -13.57 3.96 -2.93
N ALA A 74 -13.02 2.80 -2.59
CA ALA A 74 -12.76 1.73 -3.55
C ALA A 74 -14.07 1.13 -4.10
N ALA A 75 -15.13 1.04 -3.30
CA ALA A 75 -16.44 0.62 -3.77
C ALA A 75 -17.01 1.61 -4.79
N ILE A 76 -16.92 2.93 -4.52
CA ILE A 76 -17.33 3.97 -5.48
C ILE A 76 -16.52 3.83 -6.78
N PHE A 77 -15.19 3.76 -6.69
CA PHE A 77 -14.31 3.56 -7.83
C PHE A 77 -14.70 2.29 -8.62
N GLY A 78 -14.90 1.17 -7.90
CA GLY A 78 -15.27 -0.11 -8.51
C GLY A 78 -16.60 -0.06 -9.25
N VAL A 79 -17.61 0.61 -8.69
CA VAL A 79 -18.90 0.81 -9.37
C VAL A 79 -18.72 1.60 -10.66
N LEU A 80 -18.00 2.72 -10.62
CA LEU A 80 -17.76 3.55 -11.80
C LEU A 80 -17.02 2.79 -12.91
N VAL A 81 -15.97 2.04 -12.55
CA VAL A 81 -15.07 1.38 -13.50
C VAL A 81 -15.65 0.05 -14.02
N ILE A 82 -16.38 -0.70 -13.17
CA ILE A 82 -16.82 -2.06 -13.52
C ILE A 82 -18.24 -2.08 -14.09
N TRP A 83 -19.16 -1.23 -13.60
CA TRP A 83 -20.56 -1.18 -14.11
C TRP A 83 -20.76 -0.09 -15.14
N LEU A 84 -20.19 1.11 -14.92
CA LEU A 84 -20.31 2.21 -15.86
C LEU A 84 -19.20 2.22 -16.92
N ASN A 85 -18.23 1.29 -16.81
CA ASN A 85 -17.10 1.13 -17.73
C ASN A 85 -16.33 2.44 -17.99
N THR A 86 -16.22 3.32 -16.97
CA THR A 86 -15.43 4.54 -17.08
C THR A 86 -13.94 4.22 -17.21
N ASN A 87 -13.18 5.15 -17.75
CA ASN A 87 -11.74 4.98 -17.86
C ASN A 87 -11.09 4.84 -16.48
N GLN A 88 -10.43 3.71 -16.21
CA GLN A 88 -9.84 3.37 -14.92
C GLN A 88 -8.80 4.41 -14.46
N TYR A 89 -7.98 4.88 -15.39
CA TYR A 89 -6.92 5.85 -15.10
C TYR A 89 -7.51 7.22 -14.74
N ALA A 90 -8.42 7.74 -15.58
CA ALA A 90 -9.05 9.03 -15.34
C ALA A 90 -9.88 9.03 -14.04
N THR A 91 -10.67 7.98 -13.82
CA THR A 91 -11.48 7.83 -12.59
C THR A 91 -10.61 7.73 -11.34
N GLY A 92 -9.50 6.98 -11.42
CA GLY A 92 -8.54 6.86 -10.33
C GLY A 92 -7.86 8.19 -10.00
N LEU A 93 -7.41 8.93 -11.04
CA LEU A 93 -6.83 10.26 -10.86
C LEU A 93 -7.83 11.24 -10.23
N ALA A 94 -9.06 11.28 -10.73
CA ALA A 94 -10.12 12.13 -10.16
C ALA A 94 -10.36 11.78 -8.68
N LEU A 95 -10.38 10.51 -8.33
CA LEU A 95 -10.53 10.06 -6.94
C LEU A 95 -9.33 10.44 -6.06
N SER A 96 -8.11 10.43 -6.62
CA SER A 96 -6.92 10.90 -5.91
C SER A 96 -7.00 12.39 -5.59
N LEU A 97 -7.41 13.21 -6.56
CA LEU A 97 -7.61 14.66 -6.37
C LEU A 97 -8.76 14.94 -5.38
N PHE A 98 -9.87 14.21 -5.52
CA PHE A 98 -10.97 14.30 -4.54
C PHE A 98 -10.47 13.98 -3.13
N GLY A 99 -9.74 12.86 -2.97
CA GLY A 99 -9.19 12.45 -1.69
C GLY A 99 -8.24 13.47 -1.08
N ALA A 100 -7.41 14.11 -1.90
CA ALA A 100 -6.52 15.19 -1.45
C ALA A 100 -7.31 16.38 -0.92
N GLY A 101 -8.29 16.90 -1.69
CA GLY A 101 -9.12 18.01 -1.26
C GLY A 101 -10.00 17.69 -0.05
N PHE A 102 -10.64 16.52 -0.05
CA PHE A 102 -11.50 16.10 1.06
C PHE A 102 -10.71 15.91 2.36
N SER A 103 -9.55 15.27 2.29
CA SER A 103 -8.70 15.05 3.47
C SER A 103 -8.15 16.36 4.03
N ALA A 104 -7.77 17.32 3.16
CA ALA A 104 -7.35 18.66 3.58
C ALA A 104 -8.49 19.42 4.27
N PHE A 105 -9.69 19.38 3.69
CA PHE A 105 -10.86 20.03 4.25
C PHE A 105 -11.23 19.48 5.64
N VAL A 106 -11.41 18.17 5.77
CA VAL A 106 -11.74 17.53 7.05
C VAL A 106 -10.58 17.65 8.03
N GLY A 107 -9.35 17.49 7.54
CA GLY A 107 -8.13 17.53 8.34
C GLY A 107 -7.81 18.89 8.95
N SER A 108 -8.35 19.98 8.39
CA SER A 108 -8.14 21.34 8.92
C SER A 108 -8.54 21.49 10.40
N GLY A 109 -9.54 20.74 10.84
CA GLY A 109 -9.98 20.69 12.25
C GLY A 109 -9.04 19.93 13.19
N TYR A 110 -8.08 19.17 12.65
CA TYR A 110 -7.20 18.27 13.42
C TYR A 110 -5.72 18.68 13.42
N VAL A 111 -5.36 19.78 12.77
CA VAL A 111 -3.95 20.22 12.61
C VAL A 111 -3.23 20.43 13.95
N ARG A 112 -3.97 20.73 15.02
CA ARG A 112 -3.40 20.98 16.37
C ARG A 112 -3.38 19.74 17.24
N GLU A 113 -4.03 18.68 16.81
CA GLU A 113 -4.11 17.44 17.58
C GLU A 113 -2.87 16.60 17.35
N LYS A 114 -2.36 16.00 18.42
CA LYS A 114 -1.25 15.05 18.38
C LYS A 114 -1.68 13.79 19.10
N LEU A 115 -1.43 12.65 18.49
CA LEU A 115 -1.64 11.39 19.16
C LEU A 115 -0.41 11.05 20.02
N PRO A 116 -0.60 10.37 21.16
CA PRO A 116 0.53 9.83 21.90
C PRO A 116 1.29 8.82 21.03
N GLU A 117 2.60 8.77 21.17
CA GLU A 117 3.42 7.76 20.49
C GLU A 117 2.89 6.36 20.80
N GLN A 118 2.67 5.60 19.74
CA GLN A 118 2.13 4.26 19.89
C GLN A 118 3.19 3.31 20.44
N SER A 119 2.78 2.50 21.40
CA SER A 119 3.66 1.56 22.07
C SER A 119 4.27 0.55 21.09
N HIS A 120 5.57 0.43 21.13
CA HIS A 120 6.27 -0.69 20.53
C HIS A 120 6.07 -1.91 21.45
N TYR A 121 5.67 -3.03 20.88
CA TYR A 121 5.45 -4.25 21.64
C TYR A 121 6.67 -5.16 21.53
N PRO A 122 7.55 -5.19 22.55
CA PRO A 122 8.69 -6.09 22.54
C PRO A 122 8.20 -7.54 22.63
N ILE A 123 8.67 -8.38 21.71
CA ILE A 123 8.39 -9.82 21.79
C ILE A 123 9.28 -10.39 22.91
N PRO A 124 8.70 -11.00 23.98
CA PRO A 124 9.48 -11.53 25.07
C PRO A 124 10.58 -12.48 24.58
N PHE A 125 11.72 -12.50 25.24
CA PHE A 125 12.94 -13.28 24.93
C PHE A 125 13.65 -12.92 23.61
N LEU A 126 12.96 -12.52 22.56
CA LEU A 126 13.55 -12.15 21.27
C LEU A 126 13.98 -10.66 21.24
N ALA A 127 13.30 -9.83 22.01
CA ALA A 127 13.61 -8.40 22.08
C ALA A 127 14.96 -8.10 22.80
N ASP A 128 15.48 -9.06 23.56
CA ASP A 128 16.73 -8.91 24.32
C ASP A 128 17.97 -9.39 23.56
N ILE A 129 17.79 -9.94 22.36
CA ILE A 129 18.90 -10.35 21.50
C ILE A 129 19.66 -9.10 21.05
N PRO A 130 20.99 -9.02 21.28
CA PRO A 130 21.78 -7.88 20.84
C PRO A 130 21.62 -7.65 19.33
N PHE A 131 21.45 -6.39 18.91
CA PHE A 131 21.28 -5.97 17.53
C PHE A 131 19.94 -6.39 16.89
N MET A 132 19.56 -7.67 16.90
CA MET A 132 18.31 -8.15 16.29
C MET A 132 17.05 -7.80 17.09
N GLY A 133 17.15 -7.72 18.41
CA GLY A 133 16.05 -7.35 19.28
C GLY A 133 15.46 -5.99 18.93
N PRO A 134 16.23 -4.92 19.01
CA PRO A 134 15.76 -3.58 18.64
C PRO A 134 15.38 -3.45 17.16
N ALA A 135 16.09 -4.16 16.27
CA ALA A 135 15.85 -4.05 14.83
C ALA A 135 14.55 -4.74 14.37
N LEU A 136 14.26 -5.96 14.86
CA LEU A 136 13.20 -6.81 14.34
C LEU A 136 12.08 -7.11 15.33
N PHE A 137 12.38 -7.16 16.64
CA PHE A 137 11.47 -7.70 17.67
C PHE A 137 10.88 -6.64 18.60
N ARG A 138 11.18 -5.35 18.35
CA ARG A 138 10.57 -4.19 19.02
C ARG A 138 9.81 -3.31 18.05
N GLN A 139 9.06 -3.91 17.13
CA GLN A 139 8.30 -3.19 16.12
C GLN A 139 6.83 -3.01 16.54
N HIS A 140 6.16 -2.06 15.88
CA HIS A 140 4.70 -1.95 16.03
C HIS A 140 4.01 -3.19 15.41
N PRO A 141 2.88 -3.69 15.96
CA PRO A 141 2.18 -4.88 15.46
C PRO A 141 1.87 -4.86 13.96
N MET A 142 1.66 -3.67 13.38
CA MET A 142 1.39 -3.51 11.94
C MET A 142 2.52 -4.00 11.04
N VAL A 143 3.78 -3.97 11.50
CA VAL A 143 4.91 -4.52 10.75
C VAL A 143 4.74 -6.04 10.59
N TYR A 144 4.40 -6.72 11.67
CA TYR A 144 4.16 -8.17 11.65
C TYR A 144 2.88 -8.53 10.87
N ILE A 145 1.85 -7.70 10.98
CA ILE A 145 0.61 -7.84 10.19
C ILE A 145 0.91 -7.72 8.70
N ALA A 146 1.76 -6.80 8.27
CA ALA A 146 2.15 -6.68 6.86
C ALA A 146 2.88 -7.93 6.34
N MET A 147 3.77 -8.50 7.17
CA MET A 147 4.44 -9.77 6.85
C MET A 147 3.42 -10.92 6.78
N ALA A 148 2.53 -11.03 7.75
CA ALA A 148 1.48 -12.05 7.79
C ALA A 148 0.51 -11.90 6.60
N LEU A 149 0.11 -10.68 6.24
CA LEU A 149 -0.70 -10.39 5.05
C LEU A 149 0.02 -10.82 3.77
N THR A 150 1.33 -10.62 3.67
CA THR A 150 2.12 -11.09 2.52
C THR A 150 2.06 -12.61 2.40
N VAL A 151 2.31 -13.33 3.49
CA VAL A 151 2.25 -14.81 3.52
C VAL A 151 0.83 -15.28 3.21
N GLY A 152 -0.17 -14.66 3.84
CA GLY A 152 -1.58 -14.96 3.60
C GLY A 152 -1.99 -14.74 2.15
N LEU A 153 -1.51 -13.66 1.53
CA LEU A 153 -1.81 -13.37 0.13
C LEU A 153 -1.09 -14.32 -0.84
N VAL A 154 0.15 -14.73 -0.53
CA VAL A 154 0.84 -15.81 -1.28
C VAL A 154 0.01 -17.10 -1.21
N TRP A 155 -0.39 -17.50 -0.01
CA TRP A 155 -1.23 -18.69 0.16
C TRP A 155 -2.56 -18.55 -0.56
N PHE A 156 -3.28 -17.43 -0.39
CA PHE A 156 -4.54 -17.14 -1.04
C PHE A 156 -4.44 -17.26 -2.57
N LEU A 157 -3.50 -16.52 -3.18
CA LEU A 157 -3.37 -16.46 -4.63
C LEU A 157 -2.93 -17.79 -5.26
N TYR A 158 -2.07 -18.57 -4.59
CA TYR A 158 -1.44 -19.74 -5.21
C TYR A 158 -1.93 -21.09 -4.69
N ARG A 159 -2.66 -21.11 -3.57
CA ARG A 159 -3.10 -22.36 -2.94
C ARG A 159 -4.62 -22.46 -2.77
N THR A 160 -5.40 -21.38 -3.02
CA THR A 160 -6.86 -21.43 -2.86
C THR A 160 -7.59 -21.40 -4.19
N ARG A 161 -8.82 -21.98 -4.22
CA ARG A 161 -9.71 -21.91 -5.38
C ARG A 161 -10.13 -20.46 -5.69
N ALA A 162 -10.41 -19.66 -4.66
CA ALA A 162 -10.79 -18.26 -4.83
C ALA A 162 -9.66 -17.43 -5.46
N GLY A 163 -8.40 -17.65 -5.04
CA GLY A 163 -7.23 -17.00 -5.65
C GLY A 163 -7.01 -17.44 -7.10
N LEU A 164 -7.28 -18.71 -7.44
CA LEU A 164 -7.23 -19.19 -8.81
C LEU A 164 -8.29 -18.48 -9.67
N VAL A 165 -9.53 -18.40 -9.19
CA VAL A 165 -10.62 -17.70 -9.89
C VAL A 165 -10.30 -16.22 -10.07
N LEU A 166 -9.78 -15.55 -9.06
CA LEU A 166 -9.36 -14.15 -9.16
C LEU A 166 -8.33 -13.93 -10.28
N ARG A 167 -7.31 -14.79 -10.35
CA ARG A 167 -6.27 -14.72 -11.40
C ARG A 167 -6.85 -15.05 -12.78
N SER A 168 -7.77 -16.01 -12.87
CA SER A 168 -8.44 -16.35 -14.14
C SER A 168 -9.26 -15.18 -14.67
N VAL A 169 -9.97 -14.45 -13.79
CA VAL A 169 -10.71 -13.23 -14.14
C VAL A 169 -9.77 -12.12 -14.61
N GLY A 170 -8.59 -12.00 -14.04
CA GLY A 170 -7.58 -11.04 -14.50
C GLY A 170 -6.89 -11.44 -15.79
N GLU A 171 -6.78 -12.74 -16.07
CA GLU A 171 -6.16 -13.25 -17.29
C GLU A 171 -7.11 -13.16 -18.48
N SER A 172 -8.30 -13.73 -18.37
CA SER A 172 -9.36 -13.71 -19.41
C SER A 172 -10.73 -13.62 -18.75
N PRO A 173 -11.27 -12.40 -18.57
CA PRO A 173 -12.60 -12.21 -18.00
C PRO A 173 -13.70 -12.83 -18.86
N GLU A 174 -13.54 -12.85 -20.19
CA GLU A 174 -14.49 -13.47 -21.14
C GLU A 174 -14.56 -15.00 -20.92
N SER A 175 -13.40 -15.66 -20.82
CA SER A 175 -13.34 -17.09 -20.54
C SER A 175 -13.89 -17.43 -19.16
N ALA A 176 -13.60 -16.62 -18.16
CA ALA A 176 -14.15 -16.79 -16.82
C ALA A 176 -15.68 -16.63 -16.82
N HIS A 177 -16.19 -15.66 -17.56
CA HIS A 177 -17.64 -15.46 -17.73
C HIS A 177 -18.31 -16.64 -18.42
N ALA A 178 -17.73 -17.15 -19.50
CA ALA A 178 -18.23 -18.33 -20.22
C ALA A 178 -18.33 -19.59 -19.33
N LEU A 179 -17.46 -19.68 -18.31
CA LEU A 179 -17.50 -20.73 -17.29
C LEU A 179 -18.51 -20.46 -16.16
N GLY A 180 -19.29 -19.37 -16.24
CA GLY A 180 -20.33 -19.00 -15.28
C GLY A 180 -19.86 -18.20 -14.06
N TYR A 181 -18.61 -17.72 -14.03
CA TYR A 181 -18.14 -16.89 -12.93
C TYR A 181 -18.67 -15.45 -13.02
N PRO A 182 -19.14 -14.85 -11.90
CA PRO A 182 -19.64 -13.47 -11.85
C PRO A 182 -18.48 -12.45 -11.86
N VAL A 183 -17.87 -12.25 -13.03
CA VAL A 183 -16.66 -11.44 -13.23
C VAL A 183 -16.76 -10.05 -12.58
N ARG A 184 -17.85 -9.31 -12.79
CA ARG A 184 -18.07 -7.98 -12.22
C ARG A 184 -18.01 -7.99 -10.68
N ARG A 185 -18.66 -8.97 -10.03
CA ARG A 185 -18.65 -9.11 -8.57
C ARG A 185 -17.27 -9.45 -8.05
N ILE A 186 -16.55 -10.35 -8.71
CA ILE A 186 -15.18 -10.76 -8.33
C ILE A 186 -14.23 -9.57 -8.42
N ARG A 187 -14.29 -8.79 -9.51
CA ARG A 187 -13.52 -7.56 -9.68
C ARG A 187 -13.85 -6.52 -8.59
N LEU A 188 -15.14 -6.33 -8.27
CA LEU A 188 -15.55 -5.39 -7.23
C LEU A 188 -15.00 -5.80 -5.86
N VAL A 189 -15.16 -7.06 -5.47
CA VAL A 189 -14.64 -7.56 -4.18
C VAL A 189 -13.11 -7.37 -4.10
N ALA A 190 -12.40 -7.64 -5.19
CA ALA A 190 -10.96 -7.42 -5.27
C ALA A 190 -10.60 -5.93 -5.08
N VAL A 191 -11.34 -5.03 -5.75
CA VAL A 191 -11.12 -3.58 -5.67
C VAL A 191 -11.38 -3.08 -4.25
N VAL A 192 -12.49 -3.50 -3.63
CA VAL A 192 -12.84 -3.11 -2.25
C VAL A 192 -11.82 -3.65 -1.23
N ALA A 193 -11.40 -4.91 -1.38
CA ALA A 193 -10.37 -5.49 -0.52
C ALA A 193 -9.02 -4.75 -0.66
N GLY A 194 -8.63 -4.43 -1.89
CA GLY A 194 -7.43 -3.64 -2.16
C GLY A 194 -7.52 -2.22 -1.58
N GLY A 195 -8.67 -1.57 -1.71
CA GLY A 195 -8.93 -0.26 -1.11
C GLY A 195 -8.92 -0.28 0.41
N ALA A 196 -9.41 -1.36 1.05
CA ALA A 196 -9.32 -1.55 2.49
C ALA A 196 -7.84 -1.62 2.95
N LEU A 197 -6.97 -2.31 2.22
CA LEU A 197 -5.53 -2.35 2.53
C LEU A 197 -4.85 -1.00 2.27
N CYS A 198 -5.20 -0.29 1.20
CA CYS A 198 -4.74 1.10 1.00
C CYS A 198 -5.21 1.99 2.17
N GLY A 199 -6.44 1.80 2.64
CA GLY A 199 -6.98 2.49 3.81
C GLY A 199 -6.22 2.16 5.10
N LEU A 200 -5.89 0.90 5.33
CA LEU A 200 -5.06 0.47 6.45
C LEU A 200 -3.68 1.12 6.41
N ALA A 201 -3.05 1.18 5.23
CA ALA A 201 -1.76 1.84 5.03
C ALA A 201 -1.85 3.35 5.33
N GLY A 202 -2.91 4.03 4.87
CA GLY A 202 -3.15 5.44 5.15
C GLY A 202 -3.32 5.72 6.64
N ALA A 203 -4.17 4.95 7.34
CA ALA A 203 -4.34 5.05 8.78
C ALA A 203 -3.04 4.75 9.55
N TYR A 204 -2.25 3.78 9.10
CA TYR A 204 -0.96 3.49 9.72
C TYR A 204 -0.01 4.70 9.64
N VAL A 205 -0.04 5.47 8.54
CA VAL A 205 0.78 6.70 8.42
C VAL A 205 0.39 7.70 9.50
N SER A 206 -0.90 8.01 9.67
CA SER A 206 -1.37 9.08 10.56
C SER A 206 -1.44 8.67 12.02
N VAL A 207 -1.60 7.39 12.33
CA VAL A 207 -1.77 6.89 13.71
C VAL A 207 -0.44 6.46 14.33
N VAL A 208 0.47 5.90 13.54
CA VAL A 208 1.70 5.26 14.06
C VAL A 208 2.96 5.88 13.49
N TYR A 209 3.08 5.92 12.16
CA TYR A 209 4.31 6.34 11.49
C TYR A 209 4.61 7.82 11.72
N THR A 210 3.58 8.67 11.64
CA THR A 210 3.66 10.10 11.92
C THR A 210 2.39 10.48 12.70
N PRO A 211 2.40 10.34 14.06
CA PRO A 211 1.20 10.45 14.89
C PRO A 211 0.72 11.89 15.06
N LEU A 212 0.51 12.56 13.94
CA LEU A 212 -0.01 13.93 13.80
C LEU A 212 -0.67 14.05 12.42
N TRP A 213 -1.58 15.02 12.30
CA TRP A 213 -2.18 15.33 11.02
C TRP A 213 -1.43 16.45 10.30
N VAL A 214 -1.02 16.19 9.06
CA VAL A 214 -0.47 17.19 8.14
C VAL A 214 -1.10 17.01 6.77
N GLU A 215 -1.49 18.12 6.14
CA GLU A 215 -2.00 18.08 4.77
C GLU A 215 -1.01 17.41 3.81
N GLY A 216 -1.50 16.52 2.95
CA GLY A 216 -0.68 15.82 1.99
C GLY A 216 0.32 14.81 2.59
N MET A 217 0.14 14.35 3.83
CA MET A 217 1.09 13.51 4.57
C MET A 217 1.43 12.17 3.90
N ILE A 218 0.62 11.70 2.96
CA ILE A 218 0.91 10.48 2.18
C ILE A 218 2.05 10.74 1.19
N ALA A 219 2.13 11.96 0.63
CA ALA A 219 3.26 12.44 -0.17
C ALA A 219 3.67 11.50 -1.31
N GLY A 220 2.70 11.01 -2.09
CA GLY A 220 2.94 10.16 -3.25
C GLY A 220 3.18 8.68 -2.96
N LYS A 221 3.06 8.23 -1.70
CA LYS A 221 3.27 6.81 -1.34
C LYS A 221 2.28 5.88 -2.05
N GLY A 222 1.06 6.35 -2.36
CA GLY A 222 0.10 5.58 -3.14
C GLY A 222 0.57 5.34 -4.59
N TRP A 223 1.16 6.34 -5.22
CA TRP A 223 1.75 6.22 -6.55
C TRP A 223 2.97 5.29 -6.57
N ILE A 224 3.83 5.41 -5.54
CA ILE A 224 4.98 4.52 -5.36
C ILE A 224 4.51 3.09 -5.14
N ALA A 225 3.45 2.88 -4.35
CA ALA A 225 2.88 1.56 -4.11
C ALA A 225 2.36 0.92 -5.40
N LEU A 226 1.74 1.69 -6.29
CA LEU A 226 1.31 1.21 -7.61
C LEU A 226 2.51 0.82 -8.49
N ALA A 227 3.53 1.66 -8.56
CA ALA A 227 4.75 1.34 -9.30
C ALA A 227 5.42 0.07 -8.74
N LEU A 228 5.40 -0.09 -7.42
CA LEU A 228 6.02 -1.23 -6.75
C LEU A 228 5.34 -2.57 -7.10
N THR A 229 4.03 -2.61 -7.35
CA THR A 229 3.34 -3.83 -7.81
C THR A 229 3.88 -4.31 -9.14
N THR A 230 4.11 -3.39 -10.06
CA THR A 230 4.70 -3.66 -11.38
C THR A 230 6.16 -4.12 -11.25
N PHE A 231 6.97 -3.43 -10.44
CA PHE A 231 8.37 -3.79 -10.18
C PHE A 231 8.50 -5.16 -9.55
N ALA A 232 7.60 -5.48 -8.63
CA ALA A 232 7.53 -6.78 -7.99
C ALA A 232 7.01 -7.90 -8.92
N THR A 233 6.71 -7.57 -10.19
CA THR A 233 6.14 -8.52 -11.16
C THR A 233 4.92 -9.25 -10.60
N TRP A 234 4.02 -8.51 -9.94
CA TRP A 234 2.78 -8.99 -9.31
C TRP A 234 2.96 -10.20 -8.38
N ARG A 235 4.10 -10.31 -7.69
CA ARG A 235 4.36 -11.35 -6.69
C ARG A 235 4.41 -10.75 -5.29
N PRO A 236 3.55 -11.18 -4.33
CA PRO A 236 3.45 -10.55 -3.01
C PRO A 236 4.78 -10.55 -2.23
N ALA A 237 5.55 -11.65 -2.28
CA ALA A 237 6.84 -11.70 -1.60
C ALA A 237 7.85 -10.68 -2.14
N ARG A 238 7.83 -10.40 -3.46
CA ARG A 238 8.68 -9.38 -4.07
C ARG A 238 8.19 -7.96 -3.74
N VAL A 239 6.88 -7.78 -3.59
CA VAL A 239 6.29 -6.51 -3.10
C VAL A 239 6.86 -6.18 -1.73
N LEU A 240 6.87 -7.14 -0.80
CA LEU A 240 7.42 -6.94 0.54
C LEU A 240 8.90 -6.56 0.51
N LEU A 241 9.70 -7.29 -0.27
CA LEU A 241 11.13 -6.99 -0.42
C LEU A 241 11.37 -5.60 -1.04
N GLY A 242 10.62 -5.25 -2.09
CA GLY A 242 10.71 -3.94 -2.72
C GLY A 242 10.27 -2.81 -1.81
N ALA A 243 9.22 -3.01 -1.01
CA ALA A 243 8.73 -2.04 -0.06
C ALA A 243 9.77 -1.73 1.03
N TYR A 244 10.43 -2.76 1.56
CA TYR A 244 11.50 -2.55 2.54
C TYR A 244 12.79 -2.00 1.92
N LEU A 245 13.10 -2.36 0.70
CA LEU A 245 14.22 -1.74 -0.03
C LEU A 245 13.96 -0.23 -0.20
N PHE A 246 12.76 0.15 -0.67
CA PHE A 246 12.40 1.55 -0.85
C PHE A 246 12.35 2.31 0.48
N GLY A 247 11.76 1.70 1.51
CA GLY A 247 11.77 2.23 2.88
C GLY A 247 13.19 2.42 3.41
N GLY A 248 14.09 1.47 3.15
CA GLY A 248 15.51 1.53 3.51
C GLY A 248 16.25 2.68 2.83
N VAL A 249 16.04 2.87 1.54
CA VAL A 249 16.63 4.00 0.80
C VAL A 249 16.13 5.33 1.36
N THR A 250 14.84 5.42 1.70
CA THR A 250 14.26 6.62 2.32
C THR A 250 14.86 6.89 3.70
N MET A 251 15.03 5.87 4.52
CA MET A 251 15.65 6.04 5.85
C MET A 251 17.16 6.34 5.76
N LEU A 252 17.84 5.73 4.79
CA LEU A 252 19.24 6.03 4.51
C LEU A 252 19.44 7.51 4.13
N GLN A 253 18.53 8.06 3.32
CA GLN A 253 18.52 9.47 2.97
C GLN A 253 18.50 10.36 4.24
N PHE A 254 17.56 10.09 5.15
CA PHE A 254 17.47 10.86 6.40
C PHE A 254 18.70 10.67 7.29
N HIS A 255 19.24 9.47 7.33
CA HIS A 255 20.46 9.17 8.08
C HIS A 255 21.68 9.94 7.53
N LEU A 256 21.85 9.97 6.21
CA LEU A 256 22.93 10.75 5.57
C LEU A 256 22.78 12.25 5.83
N GLN A 257 21.56 12.77 5.83
CA GLN A 257 21.30 14.17 6.21
C GLN A 257 21.70 14.44 7.67
N SER A 258 21.40 13.52 8.59
CA SER A 258 21.76 13.67 10.01
C SER A 258 23.26 13.61 10.27
N LEU A 259 24.04 12.96 9.42
CA LEU A 259 25.50 12.90 9.47
C LEU A 259 26.18 14.17 8.91
N GLY A 260 25.39 15.14 8.41
CA GLY A 260 25.93 16.38 7.85
C GLY A 260 26.74 16.17 6.57
N VAL A 261 26.38 15.17 5.78
CA VAL A 261 27.01 14.95 4.47
C VAL A 261 26.79 16.19 3.61
N ASP A 262 27.85 16.76 3.08
CA ASP A 262 27.85 18.00 2.30
C ASP A 262 27.32 17.77 0.87
N VAL A 263 26.09 17.29 0.81
CA VAL A 263 25.31 17.08 -0.42
C VAL A 263 23.99 17.82 -0.27
N PRO A 264 23.60 18.64 -1.26
CA PRO A 264 22.33 19.35 -1.20
C PRO A 264 21.16 18.38 -0.91
N PRO A 265 20.27 18.70 0.05
CA PRO A 265 19.15 17.81 0.45
C PRO A 265 18.28 17.35 -0.73
N GLN A 266 18.20 18.15 -1.78
CA GLN A 266 17.44 17.85 -3.00
C GLN A 266 17.97 16.60 -3.72
N PHE A 267 19.29 16.40 -3.76
CA PHE A 267 19.89 15.20 -4.36
C PHE A 267 19.60 13.96 -3.50
N LEU A 268 19.62 14.10 -2.19
CA LEU A 268 19.31 13.00 -1.29
C LEU A 268 17.84 12.60 -1.40
N THR A 269 16.91 13.55 -1.58
CA THR A 269 15.48 13.26 -1.79
C THR A 269 15.19 12.56 -3.13
N MET A 270 16.10 12.62 -4.10
CA MET A 270 15.99 11.87 -5.36
C MET A 270 16.38 10.39 -5.22
N LEU A 271 17.13 9.99 -4.19
CA LEU A 271 17.64 8.62 -4.03
C LEU A 271 16.55 7.53 -4.10
N PRO A 272 15.39 7.65 -3.44
CA PRO A 272 14.34 6.65 -3.55
C PRO A 272 13.82 6.50 -4.99
N TYR A 273 13.68 7.59 -5.73
CA TYR A 273 13.22 7.57 -7.11
C TYR A 273 14.28 7.00 -8.06
N LEU A 274 15.54 7.35 -7.85
CA LEU A 274 16.66 6.76 -8.61
C LEU A 274 16.75 5.25 -8.37
N SER A 275 16.55 4.79 -7.12
CA SER A 275 16.53 3.37 -6.81
C SER A 275 15.42 2.63 -7.56
N THR A 276 14.23 3.25 -7.72
CA THR A 276 13.15 2.67 -8.51
C THR A 276 13.50 2.54 -9.99
N ILE A 277 14.16 3.54 -10.56
CA ILE A 277 14.64 3.51 -11.95
C ILE A 277 15.65 2.37 -12.13
N VAL A 278 16.62 2.25 -11.21
CA VAL A 278 17.62 1.18 -11.26
C VAL A 278 16.95 -0.20 -11.20
N VAL A 279 16.01 -0.39 -10.27
CA VAL A 279 15.27 -1.64 -10.13
C VAL A 279 14.45 -1.94 -11.39
N LEU A 280 13.80 -0.94 -11.99
CA LEU A 280 13.10 -1.07 -13.28
C LEU A 280 14.02 -1.55 -14.38
N VAL A 281 15.17 -0.92 -14.55
CA VAL A 281 16.14 -1.29 -15.59
C VAL A 281 16.61 -2.73 -15.40
N LEU A 282 16.88 -3.14 -14.14
CA LEU A 282 17.31 -4.50 -13.84
C LEU A 282 16.22 -5.54 -14.15
N ILE A 283 14.96 -5.25 -13.82
CA ILE A 283 13.82 -6.15 -14.08
C ILE A 283 13.51 -6.21 -15.58
N SER A 284 13.61 -5.09 -16.29
CA SER A 284 13.33 -5.00 -17.72
C SER A 284 14.31 -5.79 -18.58
N ARG A 285 15.48 -6.17 -18.04
CA ARG A 285 16.43 -7.06 -18.73
C ARG A 285 15.85 -8.44 -19.03
N ASN A 286 14.83 -8.87 -18.29
CA ASN A 286 14.20 -10.17 -18.51
C ASN A 286 12.68 -10.03 -18.73
N PRO A 287 12.23 -9.67 -19.96
CA PRO A 287 10.84 -9.38 -20.28
C PRO A 287 9.90 -10.58 -20.07
N LEU A 288 10.43 -11.82 -20.05
CA LEU A 288 9.64 -13.02 -19.79
C LEU A 288 9.03 -13.02 -18.39
N TRP A 289 9.74 -12.50 -17.39
CA TRP A 289 9.24 -12.45 -16.01
C TRP A 289 8.07 -11.50 -15.83
N ILE A 290 8.03 -10.42 -16.60
CA ILE A 290 6.92 -9.47 -16.61
C ILE A 290 5.71 -10.12 -17.28
N ARG A 291 5.90 -10.69 -18.49
CA ARG A 291 4.82 -11.30 -19.28
C ARG A 291 4.13 -12.48 -18.58
N ILE A 292 4.87 -13.32 -17.86
CA ILE A 292 4.32 -14.51 -17.18
C ILE A 292 3.42 -14.13 -15.99
N ASN A 293 3.64 -13.00 -15.34
CA ASN A 293 2.92 -12.64 -14.13
C ASN A 293 1.92 -11.50 -14.30
N MET A 294 2.04 -10.71 -15.37
CA MET A 294 1.15 -9.60 -15.68
C MET A 294 -0.21 -10.16 -16.14
N PRO A 295 -1.32 -9.75 -15.51
CA PRO A 295 -2.65 -10.13 -15.98
C PRO A 295 -2.93 -9.55 -17.37
N THR A 296 -3.39 -10.37 -18.30
CA THR A 296 -3.57 -9.98 -19.72
C THR A 296 -4.70 -8.97 -19.93
N SER A 297 -5.70 -8.95 -19.02
CA SER A 297 -6.82 -8.00 -19.07
C SER A 297 -6.61 -6.74 -18.23
N ILE A 298 -5.37 -6.49 -17.74
CA ILE A 298 -5.10 -5.33 -16.89
C ILE A 298 -5.47 -4.01 -17.59
N GLY A 299 -6.24 -3.17 -16.93
CA GLY A 299 -6.70 -1.90 -17.46
C GLY A 299 -7.77 -1.97 -18.55
N LYS A 300 -8.23 -3.18 -18.93
CA LYS A 300 -9.24 -3.36 -19.97
C LYS A 300 -10.64 -3.44 -19.36
N PRO A 301 -11.64 -2.73 -19.96
CA PRO A 301 -13.03 -2.90 -19.58
C PRO A 301 -13.53 -4.30 -19.94
N PHE A 302 -14.57 -4.76 -19.25
CA PHE A 302 -15.23 -6.04 -19.52
C PHE A 302 -16.70 -5.82 -19.84
N TYR A 303 -17.13 -6.33 -20.98
CA TYR A 303 -18.51 -6.27 -21.46
C TYR A 303 -19.08 -7.69 -21.52
N PRO A 304 -20.02 -8.07 -20.61
CA PRO A 304 -20.56 -9.42 -20.56
C PRO A 304 -21.51 -9.78 -21.70
N ASP A 305 -21.99 -8.78 -22.44
CA ASP A 305 -23.07 -8.92 -23.41
C ASP A 305 -22.60 -8.86 -24.89
N ILE A 306 -21.29 -9.01 -25.12
CA ILE A 306 -20.72 -9.00 -26.48
C ILE A 306 -20.09 -10.36 -26.78
#